data_c2d84185303e45d2797d8aedf23bcaff
#
_entry.id   c2d84185303e45d2797d8aedf23bcaff
#
_cell.length_a   1.000
_cell.length_b   1.000
_cell.length_c   1.000
_cell.angle_alpha   90.00
_cell.angle_beta   90.00
_cell.angle_gamma   90.00
#
_symmetry.space_group_name_H-M   'P 1'
#
loop_
_entity.id
_entity.type
_entity.pdbx_description
1 polymer ?
#
loop_
_entity_poly.entity_id
_entity_poly.type
_entity_poly.pdbx_seq_one_letter_code
_entity_poly.pdbx_strand_id
1 'polypeptide(L)'
;HPSYNTYTLMQPTIAPLFNTRQFEESLLNWMDKSDYHAYLSDFWKNREVNWEKAVHDGYFSINDPLNDVKDIAPLDSSILSANNSVDDTIELAIYEKIGIGDGVQANNPWLQEFPDPISRNCWDNYMTISATTAKKLNLKNWNVSNGALNGSLVNITADNVSINNVPVMIQPGQANNTVGLALGYGRKKSGKAGNNVGFNAFPFMKAKNIKIELVEGEEYEFASIQLHHTMMGRDMVKETTLSDYIKDPSSGNDRTTYPTFKGDLPADKLSLYDEHDLKTGHFWNLSIDLTACTGCGECVISCQAENNIPVVGKEEMRKSRDMHWMRIDRY
;
A
#
# COMPACT_ATOMS: atom_id res chain seq x y z
N HIS A 1 -17.75 2.13 -12.76
CA HIS A 1 -18.88 3.06 -12.65
C HIS A 1 -18.79 3.82 -11.33
N PRO A 2 -18.44 5.13 -11.34
CA PRO A 2 -18.33 5.91 -10.11
C PRO A 2 -19.68 6.22 -9.47
N SER A 3 -20.74 6.26 -10.28
CA SER A 3 -22.13 6.42 -9.82
C SER A 3 -23.10 5.78 -10.82
N TYR A 4 -24.35 5.63 -10.40
CA TYR A 4 -25.38 5.13 -11.27
C TYR A 4 -25.52 6.00 -12.53
N ASN A 5 -25.71 5.37 -13.69
CA ASN A 5 -25.80 6.01 -15.00
C ASN A 5 -24.56 6.80 -15.47
N THR A 6 -23.45 6.75 -14.74
CA THR A 6 -22.20 7.42 -15.12
C THR A 6 -21.17 6.39 -15.56
N TYR A 7 -20.60 6.61 -16.74
CA TYR A 7 -19.59 5.76 -17.36
C TYR A 7 -18.31 6.56 -17.54
N THR A 8 -17.18 5.97 -17.19
CA THR A 8 -15.86 6.56 -17.38
C THR A 8 -15.11 5.81 -18.47
N LEU A 9 -14.29 6.53 -19.22
CA LEU A 9 -13.44 5.96 -20.26
C LEU A 9 -12.00 5.83 -19.76
N MET A 10 -11.44 4.63 -19.83
CA MET A 10 -10.00 4.43 -19.70
C MET A 10 -9.35 4.68 -21.05
N GLN A 11 -8.53 5.72 -21.14
CA GLN A 11 -7.82 6.06 -22.35
C GLN A 11 -6.36 5.62 -22.26
N PRO A 12 -5.75 5.13 -23.35
CA PRO A 12 -4.33 4.79 -23.36
C PRO A 12 -3.51 6.07 -23.19
N THR A 13 -2.50 6.01 -22.32
CA THR A 13 -1.58 7.13 -22.08
C THR A 13 -0.35 7.08 -22.96
N ILE A 14 0.06 5.87 -23.38
CA ILE A 14 1.21 5.63 -24.26
C ILE A 14 0.87 4.54 -25.29
N ALA A 15 1.64 4.48 -26.36
CA ALA A 15 1.58 3.35 -27.29
C ALA A 15 2.06 2.05 -26.62
N PRO A 16 1.56 0.87 -27.03
CA PRO A 16 2.05 -0.40 -26.51
C PRO A 16 3.56 -0.54 -26.69
N LEU A 17 4.29 -0.88 -25.61
CA LEU A 17 5.74 -1.05 -25.63
C LEU A 17 6.18 -2.39 -26.24
N PHE A 18 5.31 -3.38 -26.21
CA PHE A 18 5.59 -4.73 -26.67
C PHE A 18 4.50 -5.21 -27.63
N ASN A 19 4.79 -6.24 -28.38
CA ASN A 19 3.81 -6.88 -29.25
C ASN A 19 2.78 -7.67 -28.40
N THR A 20 1.95 -6.93 -27.71
CA THR A 20 0.88 -7.45 -26.85
C THR A 20 -0.49 -7.04 -27.40
N ARG A 21 -1.52 -7.71 -26.95
CA ARG A 21 -2.91 -7.42 -27.30
C ARG A 21 -3.73 -7.41 -26.02
N GLN A 22 -4.59 -6.43 -25.87
CA GLN A 22 -5.52 -6.43 -24.74
C GLN A 22 -6.59 -7.53 -24.90
N PHE A 23 -7.25 -7.86 -23.81
CA PHE A 23 -8.20 -8.98 -23.77
C PHE A 23 -9.38 -8.77 -24.74
N GLU A 24 -9.94 -7.58 -24.77
CA GLU A 24 -11.06 -7.20 -25.61
C GLU A 24 -10.72 -7.29 -27.11
N GLU A 25 -9.53 -6.89 -27.50
CA GLU A 25 -9.03 -7.06 -28.86
C GLU A 25 -8.90 -8.53 -29.25
N SER A 26 -8.49 -9.38 -28.28
CA SER A 26 -8.40 -10.81 -28.50
C SER A 26 -9.79 -11.43 -28.72
N LEU A 27 -10.78 -11.01 -27.95
CA LEU A 27 -12.18 -11.44 -28.11
C LEU A 27 -12.73 -11.00 -29.47
N LEU A 28 -12.52 -9.74 -29.87
CA LEU A 28 -12.97 -9.24 -31.16
C LEU A 28 -12.30 -9.99 -32.33
N ASN A 29 -11.02 -10.28 -32.22
CA ASN A 29 -10.30 -11.04 -33.23
C ASN A 29 -10.89 -12.47 -33.41
N TRP A 30 -11.27 -13.13 -32.32
CA TRP A 30 -11.95 -14.43 -32.37
C TRP A 30 -13.37 -14.35 -32.96
N MET A 31 -13.96 -13.16 -32.99
CA MET A 31 -15.26 -12.85 -33.63
C MET A 31 -15.09 -12.31 -35.06
N ASP A 32 -13.91 -12.42 -35.65
CA ASP A 32 -13.57 -11.85 -36.98
C ASP A 32 -13.79 -10.32 -37.07
N LYS A 33 -13.61 -9.61 -35.96
CA LYS A 33 -13.61 -8.15 -35.85
C LYS A 33 -12.23 -7.66 -35.44
N SER A 34 -11.82 -6.49 -35.88
CA SER A 34 -10.43 -6.06 -35.74
C SER A 34 -10.27 -4.72 -35.10
N ASP A 35 -11.08 -3.96 -34.64
CA ASP A 35 -10.85 -2.63 -34.08
C ASP A 35 -11.71 -2.41 -32.83
N TYR A 36 -11.06 -2.51 -31.67
CA TYR A 36 -11.75 -2.31 -30.40
C TYR A 36 -12.24 -0.87 -30.22
N HIS A 37 -11.46 0.12 -30.65
CA HIS A 37 -11.87 1.53 -30.55
C HIS A 37 -13.10 1.82 -31.44
N ALA A 38 -13.09 1.35 -32.68
CA ALA A 38 -14.25 1.48 -33.55
C ALA A 38 -15.47 0.76 -33.00
N TYR A 39 -15.28 -0.48 -32.51
CA TYR A 39 -16.37 -1.25 -31.85
C TYR A 39 -16.99 -0.50 -30.66
N LEU A 40 -16.16 0.04 -29.80
CA LEU A 40 -16.61 0.76 -28.62
C LEU A 40 -17.30 2.09 -28.98
N SER A 41 -16.73 2.81 -29.92
CA SER A 41 -17.32 4.05 -30.49
C SER A 41 -18.71 3.80 -31.04
N ASP A 42 -18.85 2.79 -31.90
CA ASP A 42 -20.12 2.44 -32.51
C ASP A 42 -21.15 1.96 -31.46
N PHE A 43 -20.71 1.18 -30.50
CA PHE A 43 -21.57 0.72 -29.42
C PHE A 43 -22.21 1.89 -28.64
N TRP A 44 -21.44 2.93 -28.35
CA TRP A 44 -21.93 4.08 -27.59
C TRP A 44 -22.66 5.11 -28.48
N LYS A 45 -22.23 5.31 -29.74
CA LYS A 45 -22.95 6.15 -30.70
C LYS A 45 -24.36 5.59 -30.98
N ASN A 46 -24.51 4.28 -31.08
CA ASN A 46 -25.81 3.64 -31.20
C ASN A 46 -26.73 3.80 -29.97
N ARG A 47 -26.19 4.31 -28.88
CA ARG A 47 -26.92 4.68 -27.64
C ARG A 47 -27.02 6.20 -27.47
N GLU A 48 -26.89 6.93 -28.56
CA GLU A 48 -27.00 8.40 -28.58
C GLU A 48 -25.94 9.14 -27.75
N VAL A 49 -24.83 8.48 -27.41
CA VAL A 49 -23.70 9.14 -26.72
C VAL A 49 -22.87 9.92 -27.74
N ASN A 50 -22.65 11.20 -27.46
CA ASN A 50 -21.67 11.99 -28.22
C ASN A 50 -20.26 11.48 -27.87
N TRP A 51 -19.71 10.64 -28.74
CA TRP A 51 -18.45 9.95 -28.51
C TRP A 51 -17.26 10.91 -28.37
N GLU A 52 -17.18 11.92 -29.23
CA GLU A 52 -16.09 12.90 -29.25
C GLU A 52 -16.06 13.68 -27.93
N LYS A 53 -17.25 14.09 -27.43
CA LYS A 53 -17.38 14.73 -26.14
C LYS A 53 -17.04 13.79 -24.99
N ALA A 54 -17.49 12.55 -25.04
CA ALA A 54 -17.19 11.55 -24.02
C ALA A 54 -15.67 11.27 -23.90
N VAL A 55 -14.99 11.19 -25.04
CA VAL A 55 -13.52 11.03 -25.07
C VAL A 55 -12.81 12.27 -24.52
N HIS A 56 -13.28 13.48 -24.86
CA HIS A 56 -12.72 14.72 -24.34
C HIS A 56 -12.89 14.84 -22.82
N ASP A 57 -14.08 14.57 -22.31
CA ASP A 57 -14.42 14.75 -20.89
C ASP A 57 -13.96 13.57 -20.01
N GLY A 58 -13.66 12.42 -20.62
CA GLY A 58 -13.27 11.17 -19.94
C GLY A 58 -14.44 10.44 -19.28
N TYR A 59 -15.65 10.99 -19.34
CA TYR A 59 -16.86 10.38 -18.78
C TYR A 59 -18.13 10.86 -19.53
N PHE A 60 -19.21 10.14 -19.35
CA PHE A 60 -20.55 10.56 -19.79
C PHE A 60 -21.61 9.92 -18.92
N SER A 61 -22.82 10.47 -18.97
CA SER A 61 -23.98 9.91 -18.31
C SER A 61 -25.08 9.60 -19.33
N ILE A 62 -25.73 8.47 -19.17
CA ILE A 62 -26.92 8.10 -19.96
C ILE A 62 -28.07 7.84 -19.00
N ASN A 63 -29.24 8.25 -19.41
CA ASN A 63 -30.45 7.98 -18.64
C ASN A 63 -30.96 6.60 -19.03
N ASP A 64 -30.37 5.55 -18.44
CA ASP A 64 -30.83 4.17 -18.65
C ASP A 64 -31.91 3.90 -17.60
N PRO A 65 -33.17 3.69 -18.00
CA PRO A 65 -34.21 3.36 -17.01
C PRO A 65 -33.77 2.11 -16.27
N LEU A 66 -33.79 2.17 -14.95
CA LEU A 66 -33.65 0.98 -14.10
C LEU A 66 -34.59 -0.10 -14.64
N ASN A 67 -34.03 -1.15 -15.19
CA ASN A 67 -34.78 -2.39 -15.29
C ASN A 67 -35.26 -2.68 -13.87
N ASP A 68 -36.55 -2.83 -13.69
CA ASP A 68 -37.13 -3.15 -12.41
C ASP A 68 -36.25 -4.17 -11.71
N VAL A 69 -35.71 -3.75 -10.56
CA VAL A 69 -34.91 -4.64 -9.74
C VAL A 69 -35.84 -5.77 -9.37
N LYS A 70 -35.71 -6.91 -10.05
CA LYS A 70 -36.46 -8.12 -9.69
C LYS A 70 -36.20 -8.33 -8.20
N ASP A 71 -37.26 -8.54 -7.44
CA ASP A 71 -37.16 -8.81 -6.02
C ASP A 71 -35.98 -9.74 -5.76
N ILE A 72 -35.02 -9.24 -5.02
CA ILE A 72 -33.89 -10.07 -4.62
C ILE A 72 -34.47 -11.19 -3.80
N ALA A 73 -34.27 -12.42 -4.24
CA ALA A 73 -34.67 -13.58 -3.47
C ALA A 73 -34.16 -13.42 -2.03
N PRO A 74 -35.00 -13.66 -1.00
CA PRO A 74 -34.58 -13.49 0.37
C PRO A 74 -33.29 -14.29 0.59
N LEU A 75 -32.29 -13.63 1.16
CA LEU A 75 -31.02 -14.26 1.47
C LEU A 75 -31.31 -15.47 2.38
N ASP A 76 -30.85 -16.64 1.97
CA ASP A 76 -30.91 -17.80 2.83
C ASP A 76 -30.00 -17.54 4.05
N SER A 77 -30.64 -17.35 5.21
CA SER A 77 -29.92 -17.07 6.45
C SER A 77 -28.98 -18.22 6.87
N SER A 78 -29.10 -19.39 6.28
CA SER A 78 -28.19 -20.52 6.50
C SER A 78 -26.78 -20.21 5.99
N ILE A 79 -26.65 -19.32 4.99
CA ILE A 79 -25.35 -18.83 4.47
C ILE A 79 -24.64 -17.98 5.53
N LEU A 80 -25.38 -17.32 6.40
CA LEU A 80 -24.86 -16.48 7.49
C LEU A 80 -24.59 -17.25 8.77
N SER A 81 -24.98 -18.53 8.85
CA SER A 81 -24.55 -19.41 9.94
C SER A 81 -23.05 -19.74 9.75
N ALA A 82 -22.22 -18.71 9.96
CA ALA A 82 -20.80 -18.92 10.18
C ALA A 82 -20.65 -19.93 11.31
N ASN A 83 -19.85 -20.96 11.11
CA ASN A 83 -19.41 -21.83 12.19
C ASN A 83 -18.65 -20.98 13.20
N ASN A 84 -19.35 -20.41 14.16
CA ASN A 84 -18.80 -19.78 15.34
C ASN A 84 -18.29 -20.87 16.30
N SER A 85 -17.48 -21.80 15.82
CA SER A 85 -16.69 -22.63 16.70
C SER A 85 -15.59 -21.73 17.25
N VAL A 86 -15.78 -21.29 18.48
CA VAL A 86 -14.71 -20.66 19.29
C VAL A 86 -13.77 -21.79 19.73
N ASP A 87 -13.13 -22.42 18.78
CA ASP A 87 -12.02 -23.32 19.04
C ASP A 87 -10.75 -22.49 19.17
N ASP A 88 -9.84 -22.90 20.04
CA ASP A 88 -8.51 -22.28 20.25
C ASP A 88 -7.59 -22.50 19.03
N THR A 89 -8.19 -22.73 17.87
CA THR A 89 -7.54 -22.93 16.58
C THR A 89 -7.10 -21.59 15.98
N ILE A 90 -5.98 -21.61 15.29
CA ILE A 90 -5.47 -20.43 14.58
C ILE A 90 -6.24 -20.26 13.27
N GLU A 91 -6.83 -19.10 13.08
CA GLU A 91 -7.50 -18.70 11.84
C GLU A 91 -6.51 -18.02 10.87
N LEU A 92 -6.67 -18.28 9.59
CA LEU A 92 -5.86 -17.68 8.52
C LEU A 92 -6.69 -16.66 7.73
N ALA A 93 -6.22 -15.43 7.72
CA ALA A 93 -6.70 -14.37 6.86
C ALA A 93 -5.76 -14.21 5.66
N ILE A 94 -6.28 -14.45 4.46
CA ILE A 94 -5.57 -14.15 3.21
C ILE A 94 -6.03 -12.78 2.72
N TYR A 95 -5.09 -11.89 2.39
CA TYR A 95 -5.43 -10.53 2.01
C TYR A 95 -4.49 -9.97 0.94
N GLU A 96 -4.89 -8.89 0.31
CA GLU A 96 -4.07 -8.14 -0.63
C GLU A 96 -3.44 -6.92 0.07
N LYS A 97 -2.13 -6.74 -0.10
CA LYS A 97 -1.46 -5.51 0.32
C LYS A 97 -1.77 -4.38 -0.65
N ILE A 98 -1.88 -3.16 -0.15
CA ILE A 98 -2.13 -1.96 -0.96
C ILE A 98 -1.11 -1.81 -2.10
N GLY A 99 0.18 -2.08 -1.85
CA GLY A 99 1.22 -1.90 -2.86
C GLY A 99 1.17 -2.93 -3.99
N ILE A 100 1.13 -4.20 -3.67
CA ILE A 100 1.25 -5.30 -4.66
C ILE A 100 -0.11 -5.87 -5.09
N GLY A 101 -1.14 -5.77 -4.24
CA GLY A 101 -2.45 -6.34 -4.51
C GLY A 101 -2.38 -7.84 -4.79
N ASP A 102 -3.02 -8.28 -5.87
CA ASP A 102 -2.99 -9.66 -6.35
C ASP A 102 -1.66 -10.04 -7.06
N GLY A 103 -0.78 -9.07 -7.29
CA GLY A 103 0.52 -9.23 -7.93
C GLY A 103 0.54 -9.06 -9.45
N VAL A 104 -0.51 -8.53 -10.06
CA VAL A 104 -0.49 -8.17 -11.49
C VAL A 104 0.67 -7.22 -11.79
N GLN A 105 0.97 -6.30 -10.88
CA GLN A 105 2.06 -5.33 -10.97
C GLN A 105 3.35 -5.78 -10.27
N ALA A 106 3.53 -7.07 -10.00
CA ALA A 106 4.67 -7.57 -9.21
C ALA A 106 6.06 -7.24 -9.78
N ASN A 107 6.17 -6.95 -11.08
CA ASN A 107 7.43 -6.51 -11.68
C ASN A 107 7.68 -4.99 -11.59
N ASN A 108 6.82 -4.24 -10.96
CA ASN A 108 7.02 -2.81 -10.72
C ASN A 108 7.92 -2.62 -9.48
N PRO A 109 9.16 -2.14 -9.63
CA PRO A 109 10.10 -2.02 -8.51
C PRO A 109 9.67 -0.96 -7.49
N TRP A 110 8.98 0.10 -7.88
CA TRP A 110 8.44 1.08 -6.95
C TRP A 110 7.39 0.46 -6.03
N LEU A 111 6.51 -0.40 -6.55
CA LEU A 111 5.52 -1.10 -5.73
C LEU A 111 6.14 -2.17 -4.83
N GLN A 112 7.24 -2.82 -5.25
CA GLN A 112 7.99 -3.72 -4.40
C GLN A 112 8.68 -2.99 -3.23
N GLU A 113 9.22 -1.80 -3.47
CA GLU A 113 9.86 -0.96 -2.46
C GLU A 113 8.88 -0.06 -1.70
N PHE A 114 7.60 -0.13 -2.04
CA PHE A 114 6.55 0.63 -1.39
C PHE A 114 6.34 0.15 0.05
N PRO A 115 6.45 1.05 1.05
CA PRO A 115 6.31 0.66 2.45
C PRO A 115 4.88 0.26 2.79
N ASP A 116 4.73 -0.89 3.43
CA ASP A 116 3.45 -1.31 3.97
C ASP A 116 2.90 -0.27 4.96
N PRO A 117 1.64 0.15 4.85
CA PRO A 117 1.06 1.21 5.68
C PRO A 117 1.08 0.93 7.18
N ILE A 118 1.13 -0.32 7.60
CA ILE A 118 1.10 -0.72 9.02
C ILE A 118 2.49 -1.06 9.52
N SER A 119 3.18 -1.99 8.86
CA SER A 119 4.48 -2.52 9.32
C SER A 119 5.67 -1.70 8.87
N ARG A 120 5.54 -0.86 7.85
CA ARG A 120 6.62 -0.11 7.19
C ARG A 120 7.66 -0.99 6.51
N ASN A 121 7.36 -2.26 6.29
CA ASN A 121 8.22 -3.17 5.56
C ASN A 121 8.01 -3.05 4.04
N CYS A 122 9.09 -3.16 3.32
CA CYS A 122 9.14 -3.18 1.86
C CYS A 122 9.52 -4.59 1.37
N TRP A 123 9.36 -4.80 0.08
CA TRP A 123 9.71 -6.02 -0.63
C TRP A 123 8.85 -7.20 -0.17
N ASP A 124 9.32 -8.20 0.42
CA ASP A 124 8.66 -9.48 0.68
C ASP A 124 7.28 -9.41 1.39
N ASN A 125 6.54 -10.49 1.33
CA ASN A 125 5.43 -10.75 2.24
C ASN A 125 5.89 -11.56 3.45
N TYR A 126 5.07 -11.58 4.47
CA TYR A 126 5.34 -12.21 5.77
C TYR A 126 4.01 -12.61 6.42
N MET A 127 4.08 -13.48 7.42
CA MET A 127 2.95 -13.79 8.28
C MET A 127 2.80 -12.71 9.36
N THR A 128 1.64 -12.06 9.39
CA THR A 128 1.29 -11.16 10.50
C THR A 128 0.65 -11.93 11.64
N ILE A 129 0.94 -11.53 12.88
CA ILE A 129 0.46 -12.22 14.08
C ILE A 129 0.32 -11.23 15.26
N SER A 130 -0.64 -11.47 16.16
CA SER A 130 -0.74 -10.68 17.39
C SER A 130 0.42 -10.94 18.36
N ALA A 131 0.77 -9.96 19.18
CA ALA A 131 1.80 -10.11 20.19
C ALA A 131 1.50 -11.25 21.18
N THR A 132 0.24 -11.44 21.55
CA THR A 132 -0.19 -12.51 22.48
C THR A 132 0.01 -13.89 21.86
N THR A 133 -0.41 -14.07 20.59
CA THR A 133 -0.28 -15.36 19.90
C THR A 133 1.18 -15.65 19.57
N ALA A 134 1.95 -14.64 19.17
CA ALA A 134 3.40 -14.77 18.95
C ALA A 134 4.13 -15.26 20.21
N LYS A 135 3.78 -14.71 21.37
CA LYS A 135 4.35 -15.15 22.66
C LYS A 135 4.01 -16.61 22.98
N LYS A 136 2.76 -17.06 22.71
CA LYS A 136 2.36 -18.46 22.89
C LYS A 136 3.19 -19.42 22.00
N LEU A 137 3.54 -18.99 20.80
CA LEU A 137 4.30 -19.76 19.81
C LEU A 137 5.82 -19.52 19.88
N ASN A 138 6.30 -18.76 20.88
CA ASN A 138 7.71 -18.36 21.05
C ASN A 138 8.31 -17.64 19.84
N LEU A 139 7.51 -16.87 19.11
CA LEU A 139 7.92 -16.06 17.96
C LEU A 139 8.33 -14.67 18.39
N LYS A 140 9.34 -14.09 17.75
CA LYS A 140 9.95 -12.81 18.15
C LYS A 140 10.26 -11.93 16.94
N ASN A 141 10.22 -10.61 17.17
CA ASN A 141 10.92 -9.61 16.37
C ASN A 141 11.91 -8.88 17.30
N TRP A 142 13.05 -8.45 16.76
CA TRP A 142 14.08 -7.74 17.52
C TRP A 142 14.91 -6.83 16.61
N ASN A 143 15.46 -5.76 17.19
CA ASN A 143 16.37 -4.89 16.47
C ASN A 143 17.82 -5.37 16.64
N VAL A 144 18.60 -5.32 15.57
CA VAL A 144 20.04 -5.59 15.57
C VAL A 144 20.84 -4.30 15.76
N SER A 145 22.16 -4.39 15.87
CA SER A 145 23.04 -3.29 16.27
C SER A 145 22.94 -2.01 15.42
N ASN A 146 22.58 -2.14 14.14
CA ASN A 146 22.34 -1.00 13.23
C ASN A 146 20.90 -0.48 13.25
N GLY A 147 20.05 -1.01 14.15
CA GLY A 147 18.64 -0.67 14.25
C GLY A 147 17.72 -1.44 13.31
N ALA A 148 18.24 -2.21 12.36
CA ALA A 148 17.43 -3.01 11.46
C ALA A 148 16.59 -4.05 12.22
N LEU A 149 15.43 -4.38 11.65
CA LEU A 149 14.46 -5.30 12.27
C LEU A 149 14.71 -6.72 11.76
N ASN A 150 14.85 -7.67 12.68
CA ASN A 150 14.86 -9.09 12.40
C ASN A 150 13.64 -9.79 12.98
N GLY A 151 13.34 -10.99 12.49
CA GLY A 151 12.19 -11.78 12.97
C GLY A 151 12.38 -13.26 12.82
N SER A 152 11.59 -14.01 13.58
CA SER A 152 11.51 -15.46 13.49
C SER A 152 11.03 -15.90 12.12
N LEU A 153 11.43 -17.11 11.72
CA LEU A 153 10.89 -17.85 10.56
C LEU A 153 10.00 -18.97 11.04
N VAL A 154 8.97 -19.26 10.27
CA VAL A 154 8.06 -20.39 10.55
C VAL A 154 7.79 -21.22 9.31
N ASN A 155 7.47 -22.50 9.53
CA ASN A 155 6.83 -23.35 8.53
C ASN A 155 5.32 -23.33 8.79
N ILE A 156 4.54 -23.13 7.73
CA ILE A 156 3.09 -23.13 7.78
C ILE A 156 2.58 -24.31 6.98
N THR A 157 1.79 -25.14 7.61
CA THR A 157 1.10 -26.27 6.97
C THR A 157 -0.40 -26.15 7.19
N ALA A 158 -1.18 -26.45 6.18
CA ALA A 158 -2.64 -26.49 6.26
C ALA A 158 -3.15 -27.50 5.23
N ASP A 159 -3.89 -28.50 5.70
CA ASP A 159 -4.35 -29.63 4.88
C ASP A 159 -3.19 -30.27 4.08
N ASN A 160 -3.19 -30.12 2.75
CA ASN A 160 -2.15 -30.66 1.86
C ASN A 160 -1.17 -29.60 1.33
N VAL A 161 -1.19 -28.39 1.91
CA VAL A 161 -0.36 -27.25 1.47
C VAL A 161 0.66 -26.92 2.55
N SER A 162 1.90 -26.67 2.15
CA SER A 162 2.95 -26.20 3.05
C SER A 162 3.79 -25.09 2.43
N ILE A 163 4.20 -24.13 3.25
CA ILE A 163 5.22 -23.14 2.92
C ILE A 163 6.24 -23.13 4.05
N ASN A 164 7.51 -23.17 3.67
CA ASN A 164 8.62 -23.14 4.61
C ASN A 164 9.25 -21.73 4.67
N ASN A 165 9.90 -21.45 5.79
CA ASN A 165 10.68 -20.24 6.01
C ASN A 165 9.88 -18.94 5.78
N VAL A 166 8.65 -18.91 6.29
CA VAL A 166 7.80 -17.71 6.24
C VAL A 166 8.24 -16.73 7.32
N PRO A 167 8.60 -15.49 6.97
CA PRO A 167 8.93 -14.47 7.95
C PRO A 167 7.73 -14.11 8.85
N VAL A 168 8.00 -13.82 10.11
CA VAL A 168 6.97 -13.45 11.08
C VAL A 168 7.07 -11.97 11.44
N MET A 169 5.98 -11.23 11.26
CA MET A 169 5.83 -9.85 11.71
C MET A 169 4.78 -9.78 12.82
N ILE A 170 5.22 -9.41 14.01
CA ILE A 170 4.31 -9.14 15.13
C ILE A 170 3.65 -7.79 14.89
N GLN A 171 2.33 -7.80 14.78
CA GLN A 171 1.52 -6.62 14.50
C GLN A 171 0.63 -6.30 15.72
N PRO A 172 0.97 -5.27 16.50
CA PRO A 172 0.12 -4.84 17.61
C PRO A 172 -1.28 -4.46 17.12
N GLY A 173 -2.30 -4.87 17.88
CA GLY A 173 -3.70 -4.64 17.53
C GLY A 173 -4.35 -5.70 16.65
N GLN A 174 -3.59 -6.67 16.13
CA GLN A 174 -4.16 -7.81 15.42
C GLN A 174 -4.92 -8.74 16.39
N ALA A 175 -6.02 -9.34 15.90
CA ALA A 175 -6.80 -10.28 16.68
C ALA A 175 -5.97 -11.48 17.13
N ASN A 176 -6.22 -11.95 18.36
CA ASN A 176 -5.56 -13.16 18.88
C ASN A 176 -6.02 -14.39 18.10
N ASN A 177 -5.14 -15.37 17.99
CA ASN A 177 -5.34 -16.60 17.23
C ASN A 177 -5.69 -16.38 15.75
N THR A 178 -5.38 -15.21 15.19
CA THR A 178 -5.52 -14.92 13.77
C THR A 178 -4.15 -14.58 13.19
N VAL A 179 -3.81 -15.19 12.07
CA VAL A 179 -2.60 -14.88 11.29
C VAL A 179 -2.97 -14.41 9.91
N GLY A 180 -2.21 -13.49 9.35
CA GLY A 180 -2.45 -12.95 8.02
C GLY A 180 -1.32 -13.31 7.05
N LEU A 181 -1.67 -13.68 5.81
CA LEU A 181 -0.73 -13.87 4.72
C LEU A 181 -1.15 -13.04 3.51
N ALA A 182 -0.22 -12.24 2.99
CA ALA A 182 -0.50 -11.38 1.85
C ALA A 182 -0.32 -12.11 0.51
N LEU A 183 -1.26 -11.90 -0.42
CA LEU A 183 -1.19 -12.35 -1.81
C LEU A 183 -0.16 -11.53 -2.63
N GLY A 184 0.02 -11.93 -3.87
CA GLY A 184 0.74 -11.16 -4.89
C GLY A 184 2.23 -11.46 -5.03
N TYR A 185 2.80 -12.30 -4.19
CA TYR A 185 4.22 -12.62 -4.10
C TYR A 185 4.56 -14.05 -4.56
N GLY A 186 5.85 -14.40 -4.53
CA GLY A 186 6.35 -15.76 -4.79
C GLY A 186 6.41 -16.16 -6.27
N ARG A 187 6.38 -15.20 -7.19
CA ARG A 187 6.49 -15.44 -8.62
C ARG A 187 7.92 -15.75 -9.03
N LYS A 188 8.09 -16.69 -9.99
CA LYS A 188 9.40 -17.09 -10.51
C LYS A 188 9.70 -16.52 -11.90
N LYS A 189 8.67 -16.07 -12.62
CA LYS A 189 8.75 -15.54 -14.00
C LYS A 189 7.91 -14.27 -14.15
N SER A 190 8.18 -13.29 -13.31
CA SER A 190 7.48 -12.01 -13.30
C SER A 190 8.31 -10.86 -13.87
N GLY A 191 9.61 -11.04 -13.97
CA GLY A 191 10.55 -10.02 -14.42
C GLY A 191 11.61 -9.70 -13.36
N LYS A 192 12.49 -8.75 -13.66
CA LYS A 192 13.68 -8.47 -12.85
C LYS A 192 13.36 -8.08 -11.40
N ALA A 193 12.31 -7.30 -11.18
CA ALA A 193 11.94 -6.83 -9.85
C ALA A 193 11.02 -7.80 -9.11
N GLY A 194 10.22 -8.60 -9.82
CA GLY A 194 9.21 -9.47 -9.21
C GLY A 194 9.61 -10.92 -9.02
N ASN A 195 10.75 -11.35 -9.57
CA ASN A 195 11.18 -12.75 -9.45
C ASN A 195 11.70 -13.07 -8.05
N ASN A 196 11.20 -14.17 -7.48
CA ASN A 196 11.65 -14.72 -6.20
C ASN A 196 11.49 -13.74 -5.01
N VAL A 197 10.55 -12.81 -5.09
CA VAL A 197 10.20 -11.91 -3.98
C VAL A 197 9.09 -12.56 -3.15
N GLY A 198 9.36 -12.80 -1.88
CA GLY A 198 8.43 -13.41 -0.95
C GLY A 198 7.99 -14.84 -1.33
N PHE A 199 6.83 -15.23 -0.87
CA PHE A 199 6.25 -16.55 -1.09
C PHE A 199 4.82 -16.48 -1.64
N ASN A 200 4.37 -17.57 -2.29
CA ASN A 200 3.02 -17.66 -2.84
C ASN A 200 2.01 -18.12 -1.78
N ALA A 201 1.18 -17.20 -1.30
CA ALA A 201 0.12 -17.49 -0.34
C ALA A 201 -1.18 -18.02 -0.99
N PHE A 202 -1.34 -17.94 -2.31
CA PHE A 202 -2.57 -18.32 -3.01
C PHE A 202 -3.06 -19.75 -2.71
N PRO A 203 -2.20 -20.79 -2.60
CA PRO A 203 -2.65 -22.15 -2.29
C PRO A 203 -3.40 -22.25 -0.96
N PHE A 204 -3.23 -21.30 -0.05
CA PHE A 204 -3.89 -21.27 1.26
C PHE A 204 -5.29 -20.63 1.25
N MET A 205 -5.78 -20.12 0.12
CA MET A 205 -7.07 -19.42 0.02
C MET A 205 -8.28 -20.20 0.58
N LYS A 206 -8.22 -21.52 0.56
CA LYS A 206 -9.29 -22.42 1.05
C LYS A 206 -8.80 -23.38 2.13
N ALA A 207 -7.58 -23.18 2.62
CA ALA A 207 -6.96 -24.07 3.58
C ALA A 207 -7.61 -23.90 4.97
N LYS A 208 -7.72 -25.04 5.66
CA LYS A 208 -8.21 -25.12 7.04
C LYS A 208 -7.13 -25.79 7.90
N ASN A 209 -7.33 -25.82 9.22
CA ASN A 209 -6.46 -26.54 10.16
C ASN A 209 -4.98 -26.14 10.07
N ILE A 210 -4.72 -24.85 10.28
CA ILE A 210 -3.40 -24.27 10.15
C ILE A 210 -2.50 -24.68 11.30
N LYS A 211 -1.32 -25.17 10.97
CA LYS A 211 -0.24 -25.49 11.89
C LYS A 211 0.95 -24.60 11.60
N ILE A 212 1.51 -24.00 12.63
CA ILE A 212 2.65 -23.09 12.57
C ILE A 212 3.76 -23.66 13.43
N GLU A 213 4.94 -23.85 12.84
CA GLU A 213 6.11 -24.40 13.52
C GLU A 213 7.28 -23.42 13.40
N LEU A 214 7.90 -23.07 14.52
CA LEU A 214 9.10 -22.23 14.54
C LEU A 214 10.26 -22.94 13.85
N VAL A 215 10.99 -22.25 13.00
CA VAL A 215 12.26 -22.67 12.44
C VAL A 215 13.37 -22.21 13.38
N GLU A 216 14.03 -23.15 14.05
CA GLU A 216 15.10 -22.84 15.00
C GLU A 216 16.41 -22.53 14.28
N GLY A 217 17.17 -21.59 14.82
CA GLY A 217 18.52 -21.26 14.35
C GLY A 217 18.58 -20.41 13.09
N GLU A 218 17.44 -20.05 12.52
CA GLU A 218 17.36 -19.14 11.37
C GLU A 218 16.58 -17.87 11.73
N GLU A 219 16.94 -16.77 11.09
CA GLU A 219 16.29 -15.48 11.26
C GLU A 219 16.02 -14.80 9.92
N TYR A 220 15.02 -13.97 9.90
CA TYR A 220 14.70 -13.17 8.73
C TYR A 220 15.01 -11.70 8.95
N GLU A 221 15.60 -11.12 7.94
CA GLU A 221 16.01 -9.72 7.93
C GLU A 221 14.99 -8.88 7.14
N PHE A 222 14.21 -8.04 7.85
CA PHE A 222 13.22 -7.16 7.22
C PHE A 222 13.86 -5.91 6.60
N ALA A 223 13.34 -5.50 5.45
CA ALA A 223 13.61 -4.18 4.87
C ALA A 223 12.53 -3.20 5.34
N SER A 224 12.76 -2.55 6.47
CA SER A 224 11.81 -1.60 7.08
C SER A 224 12.35 -0.18 7.01
N ILE A 225 11.51 0.78 6.63
CA ILE A 225 11.91 2.19 6.55
C ILE A 225 11.78 2.92 7.88
N GLN A 226 10.89 2.49 8.78
CA GLN A 226 10.73 3.06 10.12
C GLN A 226 11.19 2.06 11.16
N LEU A 227 12.32 2.34 11.81
CA LEU A 227 12.97 1.45 12.77
C LEU A 227 12.62 1.77 14.23
N HIS A 228 11.90 2.86 14.50
CA HIS A 228 11.46 3.25 15.83
C HIS A 228 10.09 3.94 15.77
N HIS A 229 9.32 3.84 16.85
CA HIS A 229 7.94 4.32 16.95
C HIS A 229 7.74 5.33 18.08
N THR A 230 8.80 5.90 18.60
CA THR A 230 8.78 6.90 19.67
C THR A 230 9.62 8.10 19.30
N MET A 231 9.13 9.28 19.60
CA MET A 231 9.87 10.54 19.43
C MET A 231 11.03 10.71 20.43
N MET A 232 11.15 9.83 21.41
CA MET A 232 12.20 9.89 22.48
C MET A 232 12.25 11.23 23.20
N GLY A 233 11.10 11.84 23.44
CA GLY A 233 10.98 13.16 24.07
C GLY A 233 11.39 14.34 23.17
N ARG A 234 11.65 14.12 21.89
CA ARG A 234 11.92 15.20 20.92
C ARG A 234 10.62 15.70 20.32
N ASP A 235 10.48 17.00 20.24
CA ASP A 235 9.32 17.67 19.65
C ASP A 235 9.46 17.70 18.10
N MET A 236 9.25 16.54 17.45
CA MET A 236 9.32 16.41 15.99
C MET A 236 8.00 16.75 15.31
N VAL A 237 6.88 16.56 15.98
CA VAL A 237 5.55 16.89 15.49
C VAL A 237 5.12 18.20 16.13
N LYS A 238 4.87 19.21 15.30
CA LYS A 238 4.38 20.53 15.72
C LYS A 238 2.86 20.49 15.79
N GLU A 239 2.30 20.84 16.94
CA GLU A 239 0.86 20.80 17.17
C GLU A 239 0.34 22.16 17.66
N THR A 240 -0.85 22.53 17.22
CA THR A 240 -1.60 23.68 17.73
C THR A 240 -3.09 23.44 17.61
N THR A 241 -3.88 24.18 18.38
CA THR A 241 -5.34 24.16 18.21
C THR A 241 -5.77 25.27 17.25
N LEU A 242 -6.92 25.10 16.59
CA LEU A 242 -7.48 26.14 15.73
C LEU A 242 -7.70 27.46 16.50
N SER A 243 -8.12 27.37 17.76
CA SER A 243 -8.33 28.55 18.61
C SER A 243 -7.05 29.33 18.91
N ASP A 244 -5.94 28.63 19.08
CA ASP A 244 -4.65 29.25 19.35
C ASP A 244 -4.03 29.80 18.06
N TYR A 245 -4.18 29.08 16.94
CA TYR A 245 -3.76 29.56 15.62
C TYR A 245 -4.49 30.86 15.20
N ILE A 246 -5.80 30.98 15.50
CA ILE A 246 -6.56 32.22 15.22
C ILE A 246 -6.04 33.39 16.03
N LYS A 247 -5.61 33.18 17.28
CA LYS A 247 -5.03 34.19 18.14
C LYS A 247 -3.60 34.56 17.73
N ASP A 248 -2.82 33.57 17.42
CA ASP A 248 -1.41 33.68 17.00
C ASP A 248 -1.11 32.67 15.88
N PRO A 249 -1.00 33.15 14.63
CA PRO A 249 -0.68 32.27 13.48
C PRO A 249 0.69 31.58 13.56
N SER A 250 1.56 31.97 14.49
CA SER A 250 2.84 31.29 14.76
C SER A 250 2.74 30.18 15.80
N SER A 251 1.59 30.03 16.44
CA SER A 251 1.30 29.03 17.45
C SER A 251 1.62 27.60 16.95
N GLY A 252 2.28 26.80 17.78
CA GLY A 252 2.72 25.45 17.45
C GLY A 252 3.94 25.39 16.50
N ASN A 253 4.47 26.53 16.06
CA ASN A 253 5.63 26.59 15.17
C ASN A 253 6.77 27.40 15.82
N ASP A 254 7.08 27.07 17.07
CA ASP A 254 8.15 27.71 17.82
C ASP A 254 9.48 27.58 17.07
N ARG A 255 10.10 28.72 16.80
CA ARG A 255 11.41 28.75 16.16
C ARG A 255 12.48 28.51 17.18
N THR A 256 13.34 27.52 16.94
CA THR A 256 14.53 27.27 17.74
C THR A 256 15.45 28.48 17.69
N THR A 257 15.80 29.01 18.84
CA THR A 257 16.80 30.08 18.98
C THR A 257 18.11 29.52 19.51
N TYR A 258 19.20 30.19 19.18
CA TYR A 258 20.56 29.81 19.56
C TYR A 258 21.21 30.98 20.31
N PRO A 259 21.90 30.71 21.43
CA PRO A 259 22.60 31.74 22.19
C PRO A 259 23.76 32.32 21.36
N THR A 260 23.83 33.62 21.28
CA THR A 260 24.89 34.36 20.60
C THR A 260 25.37 35.52 21.45
N PHE A 261 26.47 36.17 21.07
CA PHE A 261 26.96 37.39 21.71
C PHE A 261 25.97 38.58 21.62
N LYS A 262 24.96 38.49 20.75
CA LYS A 262 23.90 39.48 20.56
C LYS A 262 22.58 39.08 21.21
N GLY A 263 22.59 38.05 22.04
CA GLY A 263 21.39 37.40 22.61
C GLY A 263 20.95 36.20 21.78
N ASP A 264 19.79 35.62 22.14
CA ASP A 264 19.25 34.47 21.44
C ASP A 264 18.69 34.86 20.07
N LEU A 265 19.23 34.26 19.00
CA LEU A 265 18.82 34.52 17.65
C LEU A 265 18.31 33.24 16.97
N PRO A 266 17.26 33.34 16.12
CA PRO A 266 16.79 32.22 15.31
C PRO A 266 17.81 31.84 14.22
N ALA A 267 17.77 30.59 13.75
CA ALA A 267 18.74 30.03 12.81
C ALA A 267 18.85 30.83 11.49
N ASP A 268 17.75 31.38 11.00
CA ASP A 268 17.70 32.22 9.78
C ASP A 268 18.53 33.52 9.92
N LYS A 269 18.74 34.01 11.13
CA LYS A 269 19.58 35.19 11.41
C LYS A 269 21.07 34.84 11.62
N LEU A 270 21.41 33.54 11.63
CA LEU A 270 22.77 33.04 11.81
C LEU A 270 23.36 32.49 10.51
N SER A 271 22.61 32.48 9.41
CA SER A 271 23.09 32.04 8.11
C SER A 271 24.19 32.96 7.58
N LEU A 272 25.24 32.35 7.00
CA LEU A 272 26.30 33.07 6.25
C LEU A 272 25.88 33.31 4.79
N TYR A 273 24.78 32.78 4.35
CA TYR A 273 24.27 32.89 3.00
C TYR A 273 23.01 33.77 2.99
N ASP A 274 22.84 34.51 1.89
CA ASP A 274 21.59 35.24 1.66
C ASP A 274 20.41 34.28 1.56
N GLU A 275 19.25 34.71 2.05
CA GLU A 275 18.01 33.94 1.92
C GLU A 275 17.62 33.82 0.44
N HIS A 276 17.26 32.62 0.02
CA HIS A 276 16.64 32.45 -1.28
C HIS A 276 15.26 33.09 -1.29
N ASP A 277 14.96 33.81 -2.37
CA ASP A 277 13.61 34.36 -2.56
C ASP A 277 12.61 33.24 -2.90
N LEU A 278 11.96 32.72 -1.86
CA LEU A 278 10.91 31.72 -1.99
C LEU A 278 9.52 32.35 -2.27
N LYS A 279 9.42 33.68 -2.40
CA LYS A 279 8.16 34.38 -2.61
C LYS A 279 7.89 34.71 -4.07
N THR A 280 8.90 34.56 -4.93
CA THR A 280 8.77 34.76 -6.38
C THR A 280 8.30 33.46 -7.05
N GLY A 281 7.21 33.51 -7.81
CA GLY A 281 6.62 32.37 -8.50
C GLY A 281 5.62 31.59 -7.65
N HIS A 282 5.49 30.28 -7.91
CA HIS A 282 4.56 29.42 -7.20
C HIS A 282 5.17 28.87 -5.91
N PHE A 283 4.38 28.87 -4.86
CA PHE A 283 4.74 28.29 -3.56
C PHE A 283 3.75 27.17 -3.22
N TRP A 284 4.26 25.94 -3.17
CA TRP A 284 3.44 24.75 -3.01
C TRP A 284 3.43 24.27 -1.56
N ASN A 285 2.23 23.95 -1.08
CA ASN A 285 2.03 23.32 0.23
C ASN A 285 1.22 22.03 0.06
N LEU A 286 1.51 21.05 0.90
CA LEU A 286 0.72 19.83 1.05
C LEU A 286 -0.11 19.91 2.33
N SER A 287 -1.43 19.90 2.19
CA SER A 287 -2.35 19.81 3.32
C SER A 287 -3.03 18.45 3.31
N ILE A 288 -2.97 17.75 4.44
CA ILE A 288 -3.52 16.40 4.60
C ILE A 288 -4.58 16.45 5.71
N ASP A 289 -5.83 16.12 5.36
CA ASP A 289 -6.88 15.89 6.35
C ASP A 289 -6.67 14.52 7.01
N LEU A 290 -6.08 14.50 8.20
CA LEU A 290 -5.81 13.27 8.94
C LEU A 290 -7.09 12.54 9.39
N THR A 291 -8.25 13.22 9.40
CA THR A 291 -9.53 12.57 9.70
C THR A 291 -10.00 11.69 8.54
N ALA A 292 -9.73 12.12 7.32
CA ALA A 292 -10.07 11.38 6.09
C ALA A 292 -8.94 10.46 5.60
N CYS A 293 -7.72 10.69 6.03
CA CYS A 293 -6.55 9.95 5.57
C CYS A 293 -6.56 8.50 6.06
N THR A 294 -6.55 7.54 5.14
CA THR A 294 -6.48 6.10 5.44
C THR A 294 -5.05 5.58 5.61
N GLY A 295 -4.03 6.41 5.36
CA GLY A 295 -2.63 6.01 5.39
C GLY A 295 -2.21 5.09 4.24
N CYS A 296 -2.95 5.05 3.14
CA CYS A 296 -2.71 4.15 2.01
C CYS A 296 -1.35 4.36 1.32
N GLY A 297 -0.71 5.54 1.47
CA GLY A 297 0.60 5.85 0.89
C GLY A 297 0.59 6.20 -0.60
N GLU A 298 -0.57 6.41 -1.22
CA GLU A 298 -0.66 6.80 -2.64
C GLU A 298 0.12 8.09 -2.93
N CYS A 299 0.12 9.05 -2.01
CA CYS A 299 0.93 10.26 -2.11
C CYS A 299 2.44 9.95 -2.18
N VAL A 300 2.91 8.91 -1.48
CA VAL A 300 4.31 8.47 -1.50
C VAL A 300 4.66 7.90 -2.88
N ILE A 301 3.84 6.97 -3.39
CA ILE A 301 4.10 6.34 -4.70
C ILE A 301 3.96 7.32 -5.85
N SER A 302 3.01 8.27 -5.77
CA SER A 302 2.84 9.34 -6.76
C SER A 302 4.06 10.25 -6.81
N CYS A 303 4.61 10.61 -5.65
CA CYS A 303 5.85 11.39 -5.57
C CYS A 303 7.04 10.63 -6.18
N GLN A 304 7.14 9.32 -5.94
CA GLN A 304 8.19 8.48 -6.53
C GLN A 304 8.09 8.41 -8.05
N ALA A 305 6.88 8.23 -8.56
CA ALA A 305 6.62 8.12 -10.01
C ALA A 305 6.88 9.45 -10.72
N GLU A 306 6.36 10.56 -10.19
CA GLU A 306 6.50 11.89 -10.80
C GLU A 306 7.95 12.36 -10.81
N ASN A 307 8.68 12.13 -9.73
CA ASN A 307 10.06 12.59 -9.58
C ASN A 307 11.10 11.53 -10.01
N ASN A 308 10.65 10.41 -10.58
CA ASN A 308 11.53 9.30 -11.01
C ASN A 308 12.53 8.89 -9.93
N ILE A 309 12.05 8.72 -8.70
CA ILE A 309 12.91 8.40 -7.55
C ILE A 309 13.48 7.00 -7.73
N PRO A 310 14.82 6.82 -7.59
CA PRO A 310 15.44 5.52 -7.82
C PRO A 310 15.03 4.49 -6.76
N VAL A 311 14.85 3.27 -7.20
CA VAL A 311 14.69 2.08 -6.36
C VAL A 311 16.08 1.54 -6.02
N VAL A 312 16.34 1.28 -4.74
CA VAL A 312 17.65 0.85 -4.26
C VAL A 312 17.73 -0.66 -3.99
N GLY A 313 16.59 -1.31 -3.82
CA GLY A 313 16.49 -2.75 -3.53
C GLY A 313 16.56 -3.11 -2.05
N LYS A 314 16.15 -4.32 -1.74
CA LYS A 314 15.98 -4.83 -0.37
C LYS A 314 17.23 -4.66 0.50
N GLU A 315 18.40 -5.02 -0.02
CA GLU A 315 19.67 -4.97 0.72
C GLU A 315 20.05 -3.55 1.15
N GLU A 316 19.84 -2.57 0.28
CA GLU A 316 20.15 -1.18 0.60
C GLU A 316 19.07 -0.56 1.51
N MET A 317 17.81 -0.96 1.35
CA MET A 317 16.72 -0.58 2.26
C MET A 317 17.02 -0.99 3.71
N ARG A 318 17.56 -2.20 3.92
CA ARG A 318 17.99 -2.66 5.24
C ARG A 318 19.12 -1.85 5.86
N LYS A 319 19.94 -1.23 5.04
CA LYS A 319 21.04 -0.34 5.46
C LYS A 319 20.58 1.10 5.66
N SER A 320 19.25 1.35 5.67
CA SER A 320 18.64 2.69 5.77
C SER A 320 19.08 3.63 4.65
N ARG A 321 19.20 3.10 3.42
CA ARG A 321 19.57 3.85 2.23
C ARG A 321 18.40 4.06 1.27
N ASP A 322 17.18 4.04 1.82
CA ASP A 322 15.97 4.39 1.09
C ASP A 322 16.07 5.80 0.50
N MET A 323 15.51 5.96 -0.69
CA MET A 323 15.54 7.23 -1.44
C MET A 323 14.20 7.95 -1.44
N HIS A 324 13.28 7.57 -0.59
CA HIS A 324 11.95 8.18 -0.50
C HIS A 324 12.06 9.66 -0.13
N TRP A 325 11.54 10.54 -0.97
CA TRP A 325 11.46 11.97 -0.66
C TRP A 325 10.33 12.27 0.32
N MET A 326 9.28 11.46 0.27
CA MET A 326 8.12 11.58 1.14
C MET A 326 7.85 10.25 1.83
N ARG A 327 7.60 10.28 3.14
CA ARG A 327 7.31 9.11 3.97
C ARG A 327 6.13 9.40 4.88
N ILE A 328 5.40 8.36 5.21
CA ILE A 328 4.37 8.39 6.25
C ILE A 328 4.87 7.52 7.39
N ASP A 329 5.27 8.14 8.48
CA ASP A 329 5.74 7.46 9.68
C ASP A 329 4.67 7.51 10.79
N ARG A 330 4.71 6.57 11.74
CA ARG A 330 3.80 6.49 12.89
C ARG A 330 4.58 6.68 14.18
N TYR A 331 4.03 7.53 15.05
CA TYR A 331 4.56 7.79 16.38
C TYR A 331 3.47 7.67 17.45
#